data_320f5da938e3e6223b544fa157429288
#
_entry.id   320f5da938e3e6223b544fa157429288
#
_cell.length_a   1.000
_cell.length_b   1.000
_cell.length_c   1.000
_cell.angle_alpha   90.00
_cell.angle_beta   90.00
_cell.angle_gamma   90.00
#
_symmetry.space_group_name_H-M   'P 1'
#
loop_
_entity.id
_entity.type
_entity.pdbx_description
1 polymer ?
#
loop_
_entity_poly.entity_id
_entity_poly.type
_entity_poly.pdbx_seq_one_letter_code
_entity_poly.pdbx_strand_id
1 'polypeptide(L)'
;MKIEGKFILKVAGTLTVISLVVALLLGLTNVLTADKIAAINRQKTEEALAKVVSSTDCEFPPVEDIPQAVIDAANEQGGKLTEMYEILVGGENAGYAFQVTASGSQGNIVMIVGVDADLTVTGVSIVNNSETKGIGSKVMDNEATSAGTGALDQFVGKSGAGTLVVKQNIDAVTGATVSTKGVTKGVNAALAAAEAMN
;
A
#
# COMPACT_ATOMS: atom_id res chain seq x y z
N MET A 1 -9.99 -25.92 45.04
CA MET A 1 -11.18 -25.09 44.83
C MET A 1 -12.05 -25.79 43.79
N LYS A 2 -13.21 -26.38 44.15
CA LYS A 2 -14.12 -27.03 43.17
C LYS A 2 -14.95 -25.91 42.51
N ILE A 3 -14.71 -25.64 41.26
CA ILE A 3 -15.51 -24.69 40.49
C ILE A 3 -16.81 -25.40 40.13
N GLU A 4 -17.93 -24.87 40.59
CA GLU A 4 -19.26 -25.46 40.30
C GLU A 4 -19.59 -25.28 38.80
N GLY A 5 -20.01 -26.38 38.13
CA GLY A 5 -20.37 -26.36 36.70
C GLY A 5 -21.45 -25.31 36.35
N LYS A 6 -22.36 -25.01 37.32
CA LYS A 6 -23.38 -23.97 37.18
C LYS A 6 -22.80 -22.55 37.07
N PHE A 7 -21.67 -22.29 37.76
CA PHE A 7 -20.95 -21.01 37.66
C PHE A 7 -20.28 -20.86 36.29
N ILE A 8 -19.62 -21.92 35.80
CA ILE A 8 -19.00 -21.95 34.47
C ILE A 8 -20.07 -21.69 33.39
N LEU A 9 -21.23 -22.36 33.47
CA LEU A 9 -22.30 -22.20 32.49
C LEU A 9 -22.85 -20.77 32.47
N LYS A 10 -23.02 -20.16 33.66
CA LYS A 10 -23.48 -18.78 33.78
C LYS A 10 -22.49 -17.78 33.17
N VAL A 11 -21.22 -17.91 33.48
CA VAL A 11 -20.13 -17.03 32.94
C VAL A 11 -20.00 -17.20 31.42
N ALA A 12 -19.95 -18.46 30.96
CA ALA A 12 -19.86 -18.76 29.52
C ALA A 12 -21.07 -18.20 28.76
N GLY A 13 -22.30 -18.41 29.29
CA GLY A 13 -23.52 -17.88 28.69
C GLY A 13 -23.55 -16.36 28.62
N THR A 14 -23.12 -15.67 29.69
CA THR A 14 -23.03 -14.21 29.69
C THR A 14 -22.03 -13.71 28.67
N LEU A 15 -20.82 -14.31 28.61
CA LEU A 15 -19.79 -13.94 27.63
C LEU A 15 -20.26 -14.18 26.19
N THR A 16 -20.93 -15.31 25.93
CA THR A 16 -21.49 -15.63 24.62
C THR A 16 -22.52 -14.57 24.18
N VAL A 17 -23.43 -14.19 25.05
CA VAL A 17 -24.44 -13.16 24.73
C VAL A 17 -23.76 -11.82 24.42
N ILE A 18 -22.82 -11.38 25.25
CA ILE A 18 -22.09 -10.13 25.04
C ILE A 18 -21.35 -10.17 23.70
N SER A 19 -20.62 -11.25 23.41
CA SER A 19 -19.87 -11.42 22.16
C SER A 19 -20.80 -11.40 20.95
N LEU A 20 -21.96 -12.01 21.04
CA LEU A 20 -22.95 -12.05 19.96
C LEU A 20 -23.53 -10.65 19.69
N VAL A 21 -23.87 -9.89 20.73
CA VAL A 21 -24.37 -8.52 20.60
C VAL A 21 -23.31 -7.62 19.97
N VAL A 22 -22.05 -7.70 20.45
CA VAL A 22 -20.94 -6.92 19.90
C VAL A 22 -20.69 -7.28 18.43
N ALA A 23 -20.67 -8.58 18.09
CA ALA A 23 -20.47 -9.02 16.72
C ALA A 23 -21.59 -8.52 15.77
N LEU A 24 -22.85 -8.56 16.22
CA LEU A 24 -23.98 -8.02 15.46
C LEU A 24 -23.84 -6.51 15.23
N LEU A 25 -23.50 -5.74 16.25
CA LEU A 25 -23.32 -4.28 16.13
C LEU A 25 -22.17 -3.94 15.20
N LEU A 26 -21.04 -4.64 15.31
CA LEU A 26 -19.88 -4.44 14.40
C LEU A 26 -20.24 -4.82 12.96
N GLY A 27 -20.93 -5.95 12.76
CA GLY A 27 -21.38 -6.39 11.44
C GLY A 27 -22.33 -5.38 10.80
N LEU A 28 -23.31 -4.89 11.55
CA LEU A 28 -24.26 -3.88 11.08
C LEU A 28 -23.56 -2.57 10.71
N THR A 29 -22.64 -2.10 11.57
CA THR A 29 -21.84 -0.90 11.30
C THR A 29 -21.01 -1.07 10.03
N ASN A 30 -20.36 -2.24 9.85
CA ASN A 30 -19.58 -2.52 8.66
C ASN A 30 -20.42 -2.46 7.37
N VAL A 31 -21.62 -3.07 7.37
CA VAL A 31 -22.53 -3.02 6.21
C VAL A 31 -22.95 -1.59 5.89
N LEU A 32 -23.29 -0.79 6.89
CA LEU A 32 -23.71 0.61 6.71
C LEU A 32 -22.60 1.53 6.22
N THR A 33 -21.33 1.18 6.48
CA THR A 33 -20.17 2.03 6.12
C THR A 33 -19.40 1.54 4.90
N ALA A 34 -19.65 0.31 4.44
CA ALA A 34 -18.88 -0.34 3.36
C ALA A 34 -18.83 0.51 2.07
N ASP A 35 -19.99 1.00 1.61
CA ASP A 35 -20.08 1.80 0.39
C ASP A 35 -19.30 3.13 0.53
N LYS A 36 -19.37 3.75 1.70
CA LYS A 36 -18.68 5.01 1.96
C LYS A 36 -17.16 4.81 2.03
N ILE A 37 -16.71 3.69 2.62
CA ILE A 37 -15.31 3.31 2.67
C ILE A 37 -14.79 3.04 1.24
N ALA A 38 -15.57 2.32 0.42
CA ALA A 38 -15.22 2.04 -0.97
C ALA A 38 -15.10 3.33 -1.79
N ALA A 39 -16.02 4.29 -1.63
CA ALA A 39 -15.96 5.59 -2.30
C ALA A 39 -14.72 6.40 -1.90
N ILE A 40 -14.41 6.46 -0.59
CA ILE A 40 -13.22 7.15 -0.08
C ILE A 40 -11.94 6.50 -0.61
N ASN A 41 -11.88 5.17 -0.65
CA ASN A 41 -10.71 4.47 -1.17
C ASN A 41 -10.49 4.74 -2.66
N ARG A 42 -11.58 4.77 -3.48
CA ARG A 42 -11.49 5.17 -4.90
C ARG A 42 -10.92 6.57 -5.04
N GLN A 43 -11.48 7.53 -4.32
CA GLN A 43 -10.99 8.91 -4.38
C GLN A 43 -9.50 9.00 -4.03
N LYS A 44 -9.06 8.30 -2.98
CA LYS A 44 -7.64 8.26 -2.59
C LYS A 44 -6.76 7.62 -3.66
N THR A 45 -7.25 6.57 -4.34
CA THR A 45 -6.52 5.95 -5.45
C THR A 45 -6.39 6.92 -6.62
N GLU A 46 -7.47 7.61 -7.00
CA GLU A 46 -7.44 8.64 -8.06
C GLU A 46 -6.47 9.78 -7.72
N GLU A 47 -6.51 10.28 -6.48
CA GLU A 47 -5.57 11.30 -6.00
C GLU A 47 -4.11 10.79 -5.99
N ALA A 48 -3.90 9.51 -5.68
CA ALA A 48 -2.57 8.91 -5.67
C ALA A 48 -2.03 8.72 -7.09
N LEU A 49 -2.88 8.29 -8.03
CA LEU A 49 -2.53 8.17 -9.45
C LEU A 49 -2.11 9.52 -10.04
N ALA A 50 -2.85 10.59 -9.75
CA ALA A 50 -2.51 11.93 -10.21
C ALA A 50 -1.16 12.44 -9.66
N LYS A 51 -0.69 11.93 -8.51
CA LYS A 51 0.57 12.36 -7.89
C LYS A 51 1.79 11.62 -8.41
N VAL A 52 1.64 10.43 -8.99
CA VAL A 52 2.78 9.62 -9.46
C VAL A 52 3.22 9.99 -10.87
N VAL A 53 2.50 10.90 -11.53
CA VAL A 53 2.84 11.42 -12.87
C VAL A 53 2.88 12.94 -12.83
N SER A 54 3.89 13.52 -13.48
CA SER A 54 4.08 14.98 -13.49
C SER A 54 3.26 15.71 -14.54
N SER A 55 2.50 15.00 -15.41
CA SER A 55 1.68 15.59 -16.47
C SER A 55 0.24 15.82 -16.00
N THR A 56 -0.40 16.87 -16.49
CA THR A 56 -1.80 17.20 -16.18
C THR A 56 -2.81 16.59 -17.14
N ASP A 57 -2.35 16.07 -18.30
CA ASP A 57 -3.17 15.42 -19.32
C ASP A 57 -2.94 13.92 -19.31
N CYS A 58 -3.30 13.29 -18.18
CA CYS A 58 -3.11 11.85 -17.96
C CYS A 58 -4.44 11.15 -17.75
N GLU A 59 -4.59 10.00 -18.37
CA GLU A 59 -5.65 9.03 -18.10
C GLU A 59 -5.05 7.76 -17.49
N PHE A 60 -5.83 7.10 -16.62
CA PHE A 60 -5.39 5.90 -15.90
C PHE A 60 -6.42 4.78 -16.07
N PRO A 61 -6.57 4.21 -17.29
CA PRO A 61 -7.46 3.07 -17.47
C PRO A 61 -6.95 1.84 -16.68
N PRO A 62 -7.85 1.16 -15.94
CA PRO A 62 -7.48 -0.05 -15.21
C PRO A 62 -7.20 -1.20 -16.18
N VAL A 63 -6.19 -2.01 -15.85
CA VAL A 63 -5.90 -3.27 -16.54
C VAL A 63 -6.67 -4.39 -15.86
N GLU A 64 -7.70 -4.93 -16.52
CA GLU A 64 -8.59 -5.95 -15.93
C GLU A 64 -7.90 -7.31 -15.76
N ASP A 65 -7.11 -7.73 -16.76
CA ASP A 65 -6.43 -9.03 -16.78
C ASP A 65 -4.92 -8.86 -16.58
N ILE A 66 -4.48 -8.83 -15.30
CA ILE A 66 -3.06 -8.77 -14.96
C ILE A 66 -2.45 -10.17 -15.15
N PRO A 67 -1.39 -10.33 -15.99
CA PRO A 67 -0.75 -11.62 -16.17
C PRO A 67 -0.22 -12.19 -14.84
N GLN A 68 -0.36 -13.50 -14.65
CA GLN A 68 0.09 -14.15 -13.41
C GLN A 68 1.59 -13.96 -13.15
N ALA A 69 2.41 -13.94 -14.22
CA ALA A 69 3.84 -13.69 -14.10
C ALA A 69 4.17 -12.33 -13.46
N VAL A 70 3.37 -11.29 -13.75
CA VAL A 70 3.50 -9.94 -13.19
C VAL A 70 3.17 -9.95 -11.69
N ILE A 71 2.11 -10.67 -11.32
CA ILE A 71 1.72 -10.84 -9.92
C ILE A 71 2.78 -11.60 -9.15
N ASP A 72 3.32 -12.67 -9.72
CA ASP A 72 4.35 -13.50 -9.09
C ASP A 72 5.65 -12.72 -8.91
N ALA A 73 6.09 -11.95 -9.92
CA ALA A 73 7.26 -11.08 -9.84
C ALA A 73 7.16 -10.06 -8.70
N ALA A 74 6.00 -9.42 -8.53
CA ALA A 74 5.75 -8.51 -7.42
C ALA A 74 5.82 -9.22 -6.06
N ASN A 75 5.21 -10.40 -5.95
CA ASN A 75 5.16 -11.19 -4.72
C ASN A 75 6.57 -11.64 -4.27
N GLU A 76 7.46 -11.97 -5.19
CA GLU A 76 8.86 -12.34 -4.90
C GLU A 76 9.63 -11.20 -4.21
N GLN A 77 9.28 -9.94 -4.49
CA GLN A 77 9.86 -8.76 -3.84
C GLN A 77 9.19 -8.43 -2.49
N GLY A 78 8.18 -9.20 -2.07
CA GLY A 78 7.46 -9.03 -0.81
C GLY A 78 6.40 -7.91 -0.84
N GLY A 79 5.93 -7.54 -2.01
CA GLY A 79 4.77 -6.67 -2.24
C GLY A 79 3.67 -7.42 -2.97
N LYS A 80 2.42 -7.28 -2.53
CA LYS A 80 1.26 -7.87 -3.19
C LYS A 80 0.69 -6.86 -4.18
N LEU A 81 0.75 -7.16 -5.48
CA LEU A 81 0.07 -6.38 -6.51
C LEU A 81 -1.44 -6.61 -6.41
N THR A 82 -2.22 -5.53 -6.33
CA THR A 82 -3.68 -5.57 -6.20
C THR A 82 -4.41 -4.99 -7.40
N GLU A 83 -3.90 -3.92 -7.98
CA GLU A 83 -4.46 -3.26 -9.15
C GLU A 83 -3.32 -2.72 -10.01
N MET A 84 -3.59 -2.56 -11.30
CA MET A 84 -2.66 -2.03 -12.28
C MET A 84 -3.41 -1.09 -13.23
N TYR A 85 -2.77 0.00 -13.60
CA TYR A 85 -3.32 1.02 -14.49
C TYR A 85 -2.31 1.33 -15.58
N GLU A 86 -2.76 1.56 -16.80
CA GLU A 86 -1.93 2.19 -17.82
C GLU A 86 -1.81 3.68 -17.51
N ILE A 87 -0.68 4.28 -17.83
CA ILE A 87 -0.47 5.72 -17.79
C ILE A 87 -0.52 6.22 -19.22
N LEU A 88 -1.62 6.89 -19.61
CA LEU A 88 -1.75 7.49 -20.93
C LEU A 88 -1.50 9.01 -20.81
N VAL A 89 -0.58 9.52 -21.59
CA VAL A 89 -0.29 10.96 -21.71
C VAL A 89 -0.60 11.39 -23.14
N GLY A 90 -1.59 12.25 -23.30
CA GLY A 90 -2.06 12.66 -24.62
C GLY A 90 -2.59 11.49 -25.47
N GLY A 91 -3.04 10.40 -24.84
CA GLY A 91 -3.53 9.17 -25.50
C GLY A 91 -2.45 8.13 -25.85
N GLU A 92 -1.18 8.40 -25.57
CA GLU A 92 -0.09 7.45 -25.78
C GLU A 92 0.33 6.81 -24.46
N ASN A 93 0.67 5.50 -24.47
CA ASN A 93 1.12 4.80 -23.29
C ASN A 93 2.52 5.29 -22.87
N ALA A 94 2.62 5.87 -21.68
CA ALA A 94 3.84 6.41 -21.09
C ALA A 94 4.41 5.49 -19.98
N GLY A 95 3.71 4.40 -19.62
CA GLY A 95 4.11 3.47 -18.58
C GLY A 95 2.91 2.89 -17.83
N TYR A 96 3.16 2.44 -16.62
CA TYR A 96 2.14 1.81 -15.78
C TYR A 96 2.17 2.34 -14.34
N ALA A 97 1.03 2.34 -13.69
CA ALA A 97 0.91 2.59 -12.26
C ALA A 97 0.42 1.32 -11.56
N PHE A 98 1.16 0.89 -10.54
CA PHE A 98 0.92 -0.34 -9.81
C PHE A 98 0.41 -0.03 -8.40
N GLN A 99 -0.75 -0.56 -8.04
CA GLN A 99 -1.21 -0.54 -6.66
C GLN A 99 -0.64 -1.74 -5.93
N VAL A 100 0.29 -1.47 -5.02
CA VAL A 100 0.99 -2.50 -4.27
C VAL A 100 0.69 -2.38 -2.78
N THR A 101 0.48 -3.52 -2.15
CA THR A 101 0.37 -3.64 -0.69
C THR A 101 1.62 -4.30 -0.14
N ALA A 102 2.34 -3.63 0.76
CA ALA A 102 3.50 -4.16 1.44
C ALA A 102 3.35 -4.07 2.96
N SER A 103 4.06 -4.94 3.71
CA SER A 103 4.02 -4.92 5.17
C SER A 103 4.86 -3.77 5.72
N GLY A 104 4.24 -2.91 6.51
CA GLY A 104 4.89 -1.86 7.28
C GLY A 104 5.29 -2.30 8.70
N SER A 105 5.33 -1.35 9.62
CA SER A 105 5.65 -1.59 11.03
C SER A 105 4.43 -2.02 11.87
N GLN A 106 3.27 -1.41 11.63
CA GLN A 106 2.03 -1.66 12.38
C GLN A 106 0.94 -2.35 11.55
N GLY A 107 1.16 -2.46 10.25
CA GLY A 107 0.19 -3.08 9.35
C GLY A 107 0.59 -2.90 7.89
N ASN A 108 -0.38 -3.05 7.02
CA ASN A 108 -0.14 -2.93 5.60
C ASN A 108 -0.07 -1.45 5.17
N ILE A 109 0.81 -1.20 4.22
CA ILE A 109 0.93 0.06 3.49
C ILE A 109 0.45 -0.21 2.07
N VAL A 110 -0.60 0.49 1.64
CA VAL A 110 -1.11 0.46 0.27
C VAL A 110 -0.60 1.69 -0.44
N MET A 111 0.07 1.51 -1.56
CA MET A 111 0.69 2.59 -2.33
C MET A 111 0.48 2.42 -3.82
N ILE A 112 0.49 3.52 -4.55
CA ILE A 112 0.63 3.57 -6.00
C ILE A 112 2.08 3.91 -6.31
N VAL A 113 2.67 3.15 -7.22
CA VAL A 113 3.99 3.40 -7.78
C VAL A 113 3.86 3.55 -9.28
N GLY A 114 4.20 4.72 -9.81
CA GLY A 114 4.29 4.96 -11.24
C GLY A 114 5.66 4.50 -11.76
N VAL A 115 5.65 3.81 -12.89
CA VAL A 115 6.87 3.37 -13.59
C VAL A 115 6.70 3.70 -15.07
N ASP A 116 7.67 4.40 -15.65
CA ASP A 116 7.66 4.77 -17.06
C ASP A 116 8.10 3.61 -17.98
N ALA A 117 8.10 3.88 -19.29
CA ALA A 117 8.50 2.90 -20.31
C ALA A 117 9.99 2.51 -20.23
N ASP A 118 10.82 3.32 -19.58
CA ASP A 118 12.25 3.05 -19.34
C ASP A 118 12.47 2.28 -18.01
N LEU A 119 11.40 1.75 -17.41
CA LEU A 119 11.41 1.02 -16.12
C LEU A 119 11.94 1.87 -14.96
N THR A 120 11.66 3.17 -14.99
CA THR A 120 12.07 4.13 -13.98
C THR A 120 10.87 4.61 -13.15
N VAL A 121 11.04 4.70 -11.83
CA VAL A 121 10.00 5.19 -10.94
C VAL A 121 9.73 6.67 -11.22
N THR A 122 8.49 7.01 -11.58
CA THR A 122 8.02 8.38 -11.80
C THR A 122 7.50 9.03 -10.54
N GLY A 123 6.96 8.24 -9.62
CA GLY A 123 6.44 8.71 -8.34
C GLY A 123 5.97 7.58 -7.45
N VAL A 124 5.87 7.88 -6.15
CA VAL A 124 5.29 7.00 -5.13
C VAL A 124 4.26 7.79 -4.33
N SER A 125 3.06 7.27 -4.20
CA SER A 125 1.98 7.90 -3.41
C SER A 125 1.29 6.88 -2.52
N ILE A 126 1.01 7.26 -1.28
CA ILE A 126 0.37 6.37 -0.30
C ILE A 126 -1.15 6.53 -0.39
N VAL A 127 -1.85 5.41 -0.60
CA VAL A 127 -3.32 5.34 -0.62
C VAL A 127 -3.86 5.11 0.79
N ASN A 128 -3.26 4.14 1.50
CA ASN A 128 -3.70 3.80 2.87
C ASN A 128 -2.55 3.19 3.68
N ASN A 129 -2.58 3.39 4.99
CA ASN A 129 -1.63 2.78 5.92
C ASN A 129 -2.20 2.68 7.33
N SER A 130 -1.57 1.86 8.17
CA SER A 130 -1.89 1.71 9.60
C SER A 130 -0.70 2.11 10.48
N GLU A 131 0.23 2.90 9.96
CA GLU A 131 1.45 3.28 10.67
C GLU A 131 1.19 4.21 11.87
N THR A 132 2.04 4.13 12.88
CA THR A 132 1.95 4.98 14.07
C THR A 132 2.16 6.44 13.71
N LYS A 133 1.19 7.29 14.08
CA LYS A 133 1.25 8.73 13.86
C LYS A 133 2.48 9.35 14.53
N GLY A 134 3.21 10.18 13.80
CA GLY A 134 4.44 10.84 14.28
C GLY A 134 5.70 9.93 14.28
N ILE A 135 5.58 8.66 13.86
CA ILE A 135 6.69 7.71 13.69
C ILE A 135 6.68 7.19 12.25
N GLY A 136 5.94 6.12 11.99
CA GLY A 136 5.84 5.54 10.65
C GLY A 136 5.14 6.46 9.66
N SER A 137 4.17 7.27 10.12
CA SER A 137 3.50 8.27 9.27
C SER A 137 4.46 9.29 8.66
N LYS A 138 5.63 9.55 9.24
CA LYS A 138 6.65 10.43 8.65
C LYS A 138 7.08 9.99 7.26
N VAL A 139 7.18 8.68 7.04
CA VAL A 139 7.48 8.13 5.70
C VAL A 139 6.30 8.34 4.77
N MET A 140 5.07 8.12 5.27
CA MET A 140 3.83 8.27 4.48
C MET A 140 3.57 9.72 4.09
N ASP A 141 3.91 10.66 4.99
CA ASP A 141 3.77 12.11 4.81
C ASP A 141 4.94 12.72 4.03
N ASN A 142 5.83 11.88 3.49
CA ASN A 142 7.00 12.28 2.70
C ASN A 142 7.94 13.25 3.45
N GLU A 143 8.08 13.10 4.78
CA GLU A 143 9.02 13.92 5.54
C GLU A 143 10.47 13.69 5.07
N ALA A 144 11.29 14.72 5.22
CA ALA A 144 12.69 14.66 4.80
C ALA A 144 13.47 13.57 5.56
N THR A 145 14.27 12.80 4.82
CA THR A 145 15.27 11.86 5.35
C THR A 145 16.48 12.61 5.90
N SER A 146 17.43 11.90 6.47
CA SER A 146 18.71 12.47 6.91
C SER A 146 19.52 13.11 5.77
N ALA A 147 19.29 12.70 4.52
CA ALA A 147 19.89 13.30 3.32
C ALA A 147 19.18 14.58 2.84
N GLY A 148 18.06 14.95 3.45
CA GLY A 148 17.28 16.14 3.11
C GLY A 148 16.28 15.94 1.96
N THR A 149 16.20 14.72 1.38
CA THR A 149 15.21 14.36 0.35
C THR A 149 13.96 13.79 1.01
N GLY A 150 12.78 14.02 0.44
CA GLY A 150 11.54 13.42 0.92
C GLY A 150 11.60 11.88 0.92
N ALA A 151 10.98 11.27 1.92
CA ALA A 151 11.01 9.81 2.11
C ALA A 151 10.45 9.02 0.93
N LEU A 152 9.50 9.60 0.19
CA LEU A 152 8.95 9.01 -1.04
C LEU A 152 9.66 9.55 -2.29
N ASP A 153 10.05 10.81 -2.29
CA ASP A 153 10.70 11.45 -3.45
C ASP A 153 12.05 10.82 -3.79
N GLN A 154 12.74 10.23 -2.80
CA GLN A 154 14.01 9.55 -3.05
C GLN A 154 13.92 8.34 -3.98
N PHE A 155 12.71 7.82 -4.25
CA PHE A 155 12.50 6.71 -5.17
C PHE A 155 12.36 7.18 -6.62
N VAL A 156 12.02 8.44 -6.87
CA VAL A 156 11.88 9.00 -8.21
C VAL A 156 13.20 8.93 -8.97
N GLY A 157 13.15 8.47 -10.21
CA GLY A 157 14.33 8.28 -11.05
C GLY A 157 15.14 7.02 -10.75
N LYS A 158 14.68 6.16 -9.83
CA LYS A 158 15.33 4.87 -9.54
C LYS A 158 14.72 3.76 -10.39
N SER A 159 15.53 2.73 -10.69
CA SER A 159 15.17 1.57 -11.51
C SER A 159 15.86 0.30 -10.99
N GLY A 160 15.47 -0.85 -11.56
CA GLY A 160 16.03 -2.17 -11.22
C GLY A 160 15.33 -2.83 -10.04
N ALA A 161 14.52 -3.84 -10.33
CA ALA A 161 13.79 -4.62 -9.33
C ALA A 161 14.75 -5.28 -8.32
N GLY A 162 14.41 -5.22 -7.04
CA GLY A 162 15.20 -5.84 -5.96
C GLY A 162 16.52 -5.12 -5.63
N THR A 163 16.89 -4.07 -6.36
CA THR A 163 18.15 -3.34 -6.12
C THR A 163 18.03 -2.27 -5.04
N LEU A 164 16.81 -1.84 -4.73
CA LEU A 164 16.59 -0.78 -3.74
C LEU A 164 16.65 -1.37 -2.33
N VAL A 165 17.64 -0.91 -1.55
CA VAL A 165 17.93 -1.44 -0.21
C VAL A 165 18.12 -0.30 0.77
N VAL A 166 17.34 -0.34 1.87
CA VAL A 166 17.43 0.66 2.95
C VAL A 166 18.80 0.61 3.62
N LYS A 167 19.37 1.77 3.85
CA LYS A 167 20.74 2.02 4.35
C LYS A 167 21.87 1.74 3.34
N GLN A 168 21.56 1.43 2.09
CA GLN A 168 22.55 1.34 1.00
C GLN A 168 22.31 2.45 -0.01
N ASN A 169 21.16 2.45 -0.67
CA ASN A 169 20.77 3.43 -1.69
C ASN A 169 19.40 4.08 -1.42
N ILE A 170 18.76 3.69 -0.30
CA ILE A 170 17.53 4.29 0.23
C ILE A 170 17.80 4.73 1.67
N ASP A 171 17.56 6.00 1.97
CA ASP A 171 17.70 6.55 3.31
C ASP A 171 16.45 6.29 4.15
N ALA A 172 16.67 5.85 5.39
CA ALA A 172 15.57 5.66 6.32
C ALA A 172 15.21 6.97 7.03
N VAL A 173 13.92 7.18 7.25
CA VAL A 173 13.47 8.22 8.18
C VAL A 173 13.82 7.78 9.59
N THR A 174 14.40 8.67 10.38
CA THR A 174 14.81 8.40 11.77
C THR A 174 13.61 7.93 12.62
N GLY A 175 13.76 6.76 13.23
CA GLY A 175 12.70 6.10 14.01
C GLY A 175 11.68 5.31 13.20
N ALA A 176 11.69 5.40 11.84
CA ALA A 176 10.73 4.74 10.97
C ALA A 176 11.37 3.77 9.95
N THR A 177 12.49 3.17 10.29
CA THR A 177 13.24 2.27 9.39
C THR A 177 12.40 1.08 8.89
N VAL A 178 11.50 0.54 9.72
CA VAL A 178 10.65 -0.59 9.32
C VAL A 178 9.61 -0.15 8.29
N SER A 179 9.00 1.01 8.50
CA SER A 179 8.05 1.61 7.55
C SER A 179 8.74 1.97 6.23
N THR A 180 9.97 2.53 6.28
CA THR A 180 10.78 2.78 5.08
C THR A 180 11.07 1.48 4.32
N LYS A 181 11.42 0.39 5.01
CA LYS A 181 11.59 -0.94 4.39
C LYS A 181 10.31 -1.44 3.73
N GLY A 182 9.15 -1.20 4.34
CA GLY A 182 7.85 -1.55 3.78
C GLY A 182 7.62 -0.85 2.44
N VAL A 183 7.83 0.47 2.39
CA VAL A 183 7.73 1.25 1.14
C VAL A 183 8.74 0.74 0.10
N THR A 184 10.00 0.52 0.50
CA THR A 184 11.05 0.02 -0.41
C THR A 184 10.69 -1.32 -1.05
N LYS A 185 10.09 -2.25 -0.28
CA LYS A 185 9.57 -3.52 -0.81
C LYS A 185 8.46 -3.30 -1.83
N GLY A 186 7.52 -2.38 -1.53
CA GLY A 186 6.44 -2.05 -2.45
C GLY A 186 6.96 -1.47 -3.76
N VAL A 187 7.97 -0.59 -3.72
CA VAL A 187 8.59 -0.03 -4.93
C VAL A 187 9.35 -1.10 -5.72
N ASN A 188 10.14 -1.96 -5.06
CA ASN A 188 10.79 -3.09 -5.74
C ASN A 188 9.77 -4.03 -6.39
N ALA A 189 8.63 -4.27 -5.73
CA ALA A 189 7.57 -5.11 -6.29
C ALA A 189 6.92 -4.48 -7.53
N ALA A 190 6.71 -3.16 -7.54
CA ALA A 190 6.21 -2.45 -8.71
C ALA A 190 7.22 -2.49 -9.88
N LEU A 191 8.52 -2.31 -9.60
CA LEU A 191 9.57 -2.43 -10.61
C LEU A 191 9.64 -3.85 -11.18
N ALA A 192 9.54 -4.89 -10.33
CA ALA A 192 9.51 -6.27 -10.80
C ALA A 192 8.27 -6.58 -11.64
N ALA A 193 7.13 -6.02 -11.27
CA ALA A 193 5.90 -6.12 -12.07
C ALA A 193 6.07 -5.45 -13.45
N ALA A 194 6.69 -4.26 -13.49
CA ALA A 194 6.97 -3.55 -14.74
C ALA A 194 7.97 -4.31 -15.63
N GLU A 195 9.04 -4.88 -15.05
CA GLU A 195 10.01 -5.71 -15.79
C GLU A 195 9.35 -6.98 -16.37
N ALA A 196 8.38 -7.58 -15.68
CA ALA A 196 7.65 -8.76 -16.14
C ALA A 196 6.60 -8.46 -17.21
N MET A 197 6.29 -7.18 -17.50
CA MET A 197 5.42 -6.74 -18.58
C MET A 197 6.14 -6.62 -19.94
N ASN A 198 7.47 -6.51 -19.92
CA ASN A 198 8.35 -6.41 -21.08
C ASN A 198 8.90 -7.79 -21.45
#